data_5a14f92b13759ac0310ac767ff6511c7
#
_entry.id   5a14f92b13759ac0310ac767ff6511c7
#
_cell.length_a   1.000
_cell.length_b   1.000
_cell.length_c   1.000
_cell.angle_alpha   90.00
_cell.angle_beta   90.00
_cell.angle_gamma   90.00
#
_symmetry.space_group_name_H-M   'P 1'
#
loop_
_entity.id
_entity.type
_entity.pdbx_description
1 polymer ?
#
loop_
_entity_poly.entity_id
_entity_poly.type
_entity_poly.pdbx_seq_one_letter_code
_entity_poly.pdbx_strand_id
1 'polypeptide(L)'
;MKDNDVVPTRCRWAGQKVFYQREKREMPMFGSFFNYDNPVWRFIGKFWDVLVVNILWVICSIPIVTVGASTTAMYYVTLRLARDEDGYIFRSFLKSFKQNFKQATAIWMVFLVTGILLGFDIFYFVKMAAASTFRTMMIAVFLAMIFMWLAMFTYVFPLQARFYNPVKRTIFNSFFMAIRHVFHTIGMLVMDGVMIFMAFTYFPQLSIFGVALIAFFNSYMLTSVFAKYMPEEENPVDRELRPLFADEEEQEEEQ
;
A
#
# COMPACT_ATOMS: atom_id res chain seq x y z
N MET A 1 29.00 54.75 35.68
CA MET A 1 27.58 54.48 35.64
C MET A 1 27.23 54.19 34.19
N LYS A 2 27.08 52.92 33.85
CA LYS A 2 26.69 52.46 32.53
C LYS A 2 25.41 51.65 32.74
N ASP A 3 24.30 52.19 32.30
CA ASP A 3 23.03 51.49 32.28
C ASP A 3 23.07 50.45 31.12
N ASN A 4 22.95 49.20 31.51
CA ASN A 4 22.78 48.09 30.58
C ASN A 4 21.29 48.00 30.23
N ASP A 5 20.89 48.51 29.07
CA ASP A 5 19.58 48.27 28.49
C ASP A 5 19.47 46.82 28.07
N VAL A 6 18.93 45.99 28.97
CA VAL A 6 18.54 44.61 28.66
C VAL A 6 17.22 44.67 27.90
N VAL A 7 17.28 44.60 26.57
CA VAL A 7 16.10 44.46 25.72
C VAL A 7 15.43 43.11 26.02
N PRO A 8 14.16 43.08 26.42
CA PRO A 8 13.50 41.83 26.79
C PRO A 8 13.40 40.88 25.57
N THR A 9 13.82 39.64 25.77
CA THR A 9 13.87 38.56 24.75
C THR A 9 12.54 38.31 24.07
N ARG A 10 11.41 38.72 24.61
CA ARG A 10 10.06 38.61 24.00
C ARG A 10 9.90 39.39 22.71
N CYS A 11 10.58 40.51 22.50
CA CYS A 11 10.46 41.32 21.29
C CYS A 11 11.24 40.72 20.10
N ARG A 12 12.27 39.93 20.34
CA ARG A 12 13.09 39.31 19.28
C ARG A 12 12.31 38.25 18.50
N TRP A 13 11.46 37.47 19.16
CA TRP A 13 10.66 36.43 18.53
C TRP A 13 9.45 36.97 17.74
N ALA A 14 8.87 38.06 18.18
CA ALA A 14 7.75 38.70 17.47
C ALA A 14 8.19 39.30 16.12
N GLY A 15 9.37 39.96 16.09
CA GLY A 15 9.95 40.52 14.85
C GLY A 15 10.29 39.45 13.82
N GLN A 16 10.83 38.31 14.26
CA GLN A 16 11.21 37.20 13.40
C GLN A 16 10.00 36.51 12.77
N LYS A 17 8.90 36.33 13.52
CA LYS A 17 7.63 35.78 13.00
C LYS A 17 6.97 36.72 12.00
N VAL A 18 7.02 38.02 12.24
CA VAL A 18 6.46 39.04 11.32
C VAL A 18 7.27 39.10 10.03
N PHE A 19 8.59 38.98 10.12
CA PHE A 19 9.49 38.96 8.95
C PHE A 19 9.25 37.72 8.09
N TYR A 20 9.13 36.55 8.71
CA TYR A 20 8.84 35.28 8.04
C TYR A 20 7.42 35.25 7.40
N GLN A 21 6.45 35.91 8.03
CA GLN A 21 5.10 36.04 7.47
C GLN A 21 5.02 37.08 6.34
N ARG A 22 5.90 38.08 6.35
CA ARG A 22 5.94 39.10 5.29
C ARG A 22 6.58 38.52 4.02
N GLU A 23 7.62 37.72 4.18
CA GLU A 23 8.29 37.03 3.07
C GLU A 23 7.34 36.04 2.34
N LYS A 24 6.43 35.41 3.06
CA LYS A 24 5.38 34.55 2.47
C LYS A 24 4.33 35.32 1.63
N ARG A 25 4.19 36.61 1.82
CA ARG A 25 3.17 37.41 1.13
C ARG A 25 3.63 38.03 -0.20
N GLU A 26 4.91 38.02 -0.49
CA GLU A 26 5.48 38.69 -1.68
C GLU A 26 6.02 37.73 -2.73
N MET A 27 5.71 36.43 -2.64
CA MET A 27 6.06 35.51 -3.72
C MET A 27 5.11 35.73 -4.90
N PRO A 28 5.65 36.15 -6.09
CA PRO A 28 4.82 36.36 -7.27
C PRO A 28 4.13 35.04 -7.65
N MET A 29 2.91 35.13 -8.19
CA MET A 29 2.05 33.99 -8.58
C MET A 29 2.78 32.92 -9.41
N PHE A 30 3.84 33.28 -10.14
CA PHE A 30 4.71 32.36 -10.87
C PHE A 30 5.65 31.53 -9.98
N GLY A 31 6.07 32.06 -8.84
CA GLY A 31 6.88 31.31 -7.85
C GLY A 31 6.10 30.23 -7.10
N SER A 32 4.79 30.42 -6.97
CA SER A 32 3.89 29.42 -6.35
C SER A 32 3.69 28.17 -7.21
N PHE A 33 3.88 28.27 -8.52
CA PHE A 33 3.76 27.13 -9.44
C PHE A 33 4.96 26.17 -9.33
N PHE A 34 6.14 26.69 -8.98
CA PHE A 34 7.37 25.91 -8.79
C PHE A 34 7.66 25.57 -7.32
N ASN A 35 6.74 25.85 -6.42
CA ASN A 35 6.92 25.49 -5.01
C ASN A 35 6.70 23.99 -4.86
N TYR A 36 7.69 23.28 -4.30
CA TYR A 36 7.67 21.82 -4.06
C TYR A 36 6.52 21.37 -3.16
N ASP A 37 5.91 22.31 -2.43
CA ASP A 37 4.71 22.09 -1.59
C ASP A 37 3.40 22.05 -2.39
N ASN A 38 3.43 22.28 -3.72
CA ASN A 38 2.25 22.23 -4.55
C ASN A 38 1.78 20.77 -4.70
N PRO A 39 0.50 20.43 -4.42
CA PRO A 39 -0.03 19.07 -4.52
C PRO A 39 0.19 18.43 -5.90
N VAL A 40 0.28 19.24 -6.97
CA VAL A 40 0.57 18.76 -8.33
C VAL A 40 2.01 18.20 -8.44
N TRP A 41 3.01 18.88 -7.89
CA TRP A 41 4.39 18.41 -7.91
C TRP A 41 4.61 17.19 -7.02
N ARG A 42 3.92 17.13 -5.90
CA ARG A 42 3.91 15.92 -5.05
C ARG A 42 3.30 14.72 -5.78
N PHE A 43 2.22 14.93 -6.52
CA PHE A 43 1.59 13.87 -7.33
C PHE A 43 2.53 13.41 -8.46
N ILE A 44 3.15 14.33 -9.19
CA ILE A 44 4.13 14.02 -10.24
C ILE A 44 5.33 13.25 -9.65
N GLY A 45 5.83 13.66 -8.49
CA GLY A 45 6.91 12.95 -7.78
C GLY A 45 6.52 11.51 -7.47
N LYS A 46 5.35 11.28 -6.87
CA LYS A 46 4.83 9.93 -6.59
C LYS A 46 4.66 9.09 -7.85
N PHE A 47 4.27 9.71 -8.97
CA PHE A 47 4.15 9.00 -10.24
C PHE A 47 5.50 8.48 -10.74
N TRP A 48 6.56 9.29 -10.65
CA TRP A 48 7.92 8.85 -10.96
C TRP A 48 8.39 7.73 -10.03
N ASP A 49 8.08 7.83 -8.76
CA ASP A 49 8.38 6.80 -7.76
C ASP A 49 7.72 5.47 -8.09
N VAL A 50 6.45 5.50 -8.50
CA VAL A 50 5.72 4.31 -8.95
C VAL A 50 6.34 3.70 -10.21
N LEU A 51 6.81 4.51 -11.17
CA LEU A 51 7.52 4.02 -12.35
C LEU A 51 8.82 3.30 -11.97
N VAL A 52 9.60 3.86 -11.05
CA VAL A 52 10.83 3.21 -10.55
C VAL A 52 10.50 1.87 -9.87
N VAL A 53 9.48 1.84 -9.02
CA VAL A 53 9.01 0.60 -8.38
C VAL A 53 8.59 -0.44 -9.41
N ASN A 54 7.92 -0.01 -10.48
CA ASN A 54 7.48 -0.90 -11.54
C ASN A 54 8.67 -1.52 -12.31
N ILE A 55 9.69 -0.73 -12.63
CA ILE A 55 10.92 -1.24 -13.28
C ILE A 55 11.60 -2.27 -12.37
N LEU A 56 11.72 -1.99 -11.08
CA LEU A 56 12.30 -2.93 -10.11
C LEU A 56 11.47 -4.21 -10.04
N TRP A 57 10.13 -4.09 -10.04
CA TRP A 57 9.23 -5.24 -10.04
C TRP A 57 9.45 -6.11 -11.28
N VAL A 58 9.50 -5.52 -12.49
CA VAL A 58 9.73 -6.24 -13.75
C VAL A 58 11.05 -7.00 -13.70
N ILE A 59 12.15 -6.33 -13.34
CA ILE A 59 13.48 -6.94 -13.27
C ILE A 59 13.51 -8.11 -12.28
N CYS A 60 12.96 -7.92 -11.07
CA CYS A 60 12.95 -8.94 -10.03
C CYS A 60 11.91 -10.05 -10.28
N SER A 61 10.98 -9.88 -11.21
CA SER A 61 9.95 -10.86 -11.58
C SER A 61 10.33 -11.70 -12.81
N ILE A 62 11.50 -11.46 -13.44
CA ILE A 62 11.98 -12.26 -14.57
C ILE A 62 11.96 -13.77 -14.23
N PRO A 63 12.44 -14.24 -13.08
CA PRO A 63 12.15 -15.59 -12.65
C PRO A 63 10.71 -15.68 -12.12
N ILE A 64 9.87 -16.54 -12.72
CA ILE A 64 8.45 -16.70 -12.32
C ILE A 64 8.30 -17.00 -10.82
N VAL A 65 9.27 -17.68 -10.23
CA VAL A 65 9.30 -18.05 -8.81
C VAL A 65 9.36 -16.83 -7.88
N THR A 66 10.02 -15.75 -8.33
CA THR A 66 10.24 -14.54 -7.51
C THR A 66 9.14 -13.50 -7.62
N VAL A 67 8.14 -13.70 -8.48
CA VAL A 67 7.00 -12.78 -8.69
C VAL A 67 6.30 -12.44 -7.36
N GLY A 68 6.11 -13.42 -6.47
CA GLY A 68 5.50 -13.19 -5.16
C GLY A 68 6.33 -12.26 -4.25
N ALA A 69 7.65 -12.48 -4.22
CA ALA A 69 8.56 -11.63 -3.45
C ALA A 69 8.63 -10.21 -4.03
N SER A 70 8.67 -10.07 -5.35
CA SER A 70 8.66 -8.79 -6.06
C SER A 70 7.36 -8.03 -5.81
N THR A 71 6.21 -8.73 -5.86
CA THR A 71 4.89 -8.14 -5.61
C THR A 71 4.75 -7.68 -4.15
N THR A 72 5.24 -8.46 -3.19
CA THR A 72 5.28 -8.07 -1.78
C THR A 72 6.15 -6.81 -1.58
N ALA A 73 7.33 -6.78 -2.21
CA ALA A 73 8.22 -5.61 -2.14
C ALA A 73 7.61 -4.36 -2.80
N MET A 74 6.91 -4.53 -3.91
CA MET A 74 6.15 -3.48 -4.58
C MET A 74 5.07 -2.91 -3.65
N TYR A 75 4.24 -3.76 -3.02
CA TYR A 75 3.22 -3.31 -2.07
C TYR A 75 3.83 -2.66 -0.82
N TYR A 76 4.98 -3.10 -0.36
CA TYR A 76 5.67 -2.44 0.74
C TYR A 76 5.98 -0.97 0.44
N VAL A 77 6.48 -0.68 -0.77
CA VAL A 77 6.79 0.69 -1.19
C VAL A 77 5.53 1.48 -1.50
N THR A 78 4.56 0.92 -2.24
CA THR A 78 3.33 1.63 -2.62
C THR A 78 2.44 1.96 -1.42
N LEU A 79 2.38 1.10 -0.39
CA LEU A 79 1.70 1.38 0.87
C LEU A 79 2.36 2.54 1.65
N ARG A 80 3.69 2.67 1.59
CA ARG A 80 4.40 3.82 2.17
C ARG A 80 4.13 5.11 1.40
N LEU A 81 4.19 5.05 0.07
CA LEU A 81 3.86 6.19 -0.80
C LEU A 81 2.41 6.67 -0.60
N ALA A 82 1.47 5.73 -0.39
CA ALA A 82 0.07 6.05 -0.12
C ALA A 82 -0.13 6.78 1.22
N ARG A 83 0.79 6.59 2.19
CA ARG A 83 0.77 7.24 3.52
C ARG A 83 1.66 8.46 3.61
N ASP A 84 2.21 8.93 2.49
CA ASP A 84 3.17 10.05 2.45
C ASP A 84 4.43 9.82 3.31
N GLU A 85 4.84 8.54 3.49
CA GLU A 85 6.07 8.20 4.20
C GLU A 85 7.28 8.35 3.28
N ASP A 86 8.13 9.31 3.54
CA ASP A 86 9.37 9.53 2.80
C ASP A 86 10.35 8.35 2.95
N GLY A 87 11.10 8.06 1.88
CA GLY A 87 12.15 7.05 1.93
C GLY A 87 12.77 6.72 0.58
N TYR A 88 13.96 6.11 0.64
CA TYR A 88 14.67 5.65 -0.56
C TYR A 88 13.99 4.42 -1.15
N ILE A 89 13.27 4.61 -2.26
CA ILE A 89 12.46 3.58 -2.93
C ILE A 89 13.26 2.32 -3.23
N PHE A 90 14.38 2.47 -3.92
CA PHE A 90 15.24 1.36 -4.30
C PHE A 90 15.70 0.53 -3.09
N ARG A 91 16.16 1.20 -2.04
CA ARG A 91 16.64 0.54 -0.81
C ARG A 91 15.50 -0.14 -0.07
N SER A 92 14.34 0.50 0.00
CA SER A 92 13.12 -0.02 0.65
C SER A 92 12.60 -1.26 -0.10
N PHE A 93 12.56 -1.21 -1.43
CA PHE A 93 12.14 -2.34 -2.26
C PHE A 93 13.07 -3.55 -2.06
N LEU A 94 14.38 -3.37 -2.21
CA LEU A 94 15.34 -4.47 -2.05
C LEU A 94 15.38 -5.04 -0.63
N LYS A 95 15.21 -4.20 0.39
CA LYS A 95 15.10 -4.63 1.78
C LYS A 95 13.89 -5.54 1.97
N SER A 96 12.71 -5.10 1.54
CA SER A 96 11.47 -5.88 1.65
C SER A 96 11.54 -7.16 0.81
N PHE A 97 12.09 -7.09 -0.41
CA PHE A 97 12.30 -8.25 -1.28
C PHE A 97 13.12 -9.35 -0.58
N LYS A 98 14.28 -9.00 0.00
CA LYS A 98 15.15 -9.95 0.70
C LYS A 98 14.50 -10.50 1.97
N GLN A 99 13.85 -9.65 2.76
CA GLN A 99 13.23 -10.06 4.02
C GLN A 99 12.06 -11.02 3.83
N ASN A 100 11.21 -10.77 2.83
CA ASN A 100 10.00 -11.54 2.59
C ASN A 100 10.20 -12.68 1.56
N PHE A 101 11.39 -12.82 0.97
CA PHE A 101 11.64 -13.70 -0.15
C PHE A 101 11.07 -15.11 0.03
N LYS A 102 11.44 -15.80 1.11
CA LYS A 102 11.04 -17.20 1.35
C LYS A 102 9.52 -17.33 1.55
N GLN A 103 8.94 -16.46 2.35
CA GLN A 103 7.52 -16.53 2.69
C GLN A 103 6.64 -16.10 1.51
N ALA A 104 6.96 -14.99 0.86
CA ALA A 104 6.22 -14.50 -0.29
C ALA A 104 6.32 -15.45 -1.49
N THR A 105 7.48 -16.08 -1.71
CA THR A 105 7.64 -17.12 -2.74
C THR A 105 6.79 -18.34 -2.42
N ALA A 106 6.75 -18.80 -1.17
CA ALA A 106 5.90 -19.93 -0.77
C ALA A 106 4.41 -19.62 -0.98
N ILE A 107 3.95 -18.41 -0.59
CA ILE A 107 2.59 -17.95 -0.83
C ILE A 107 2.29 -17.94 -2.34
N TRP A 108 3.19 -17.37 -3.14
CA TRP A 108 3.03 -17.32 -4.59
C TRP A 108 2.89 -18.70 -5.22
N MET A 109 3.74 -19.66 -4.81
CA MET A 109 3.66 -21.03 -5.33
C MET A 109 2.32 -21.69 -5.01
N VAL A 110 1.78 -21.49 -3.80
CA VAL A 110 0.44 -21.99 -3.45
C VAL A 110 -0.62 -21.37 -4.36
N PHE A 111 -0.59 -20.04 -4.53
CA PHE A 111 -1.55 -19.34 -5.40
C PHE A 111 -1.39 -19.73 -6.88
N LEU A 112 -0.17 -19.91 -7.36
CA LEU A 112 0.10 -20.32 -8.73
C LEU A 112 -0.45 -21.72 -9.00
N VAL A 113 -0.16 -22.69 -8.14
CA VAL A 113 -0.65 -24.08 -8.31
C VAL A 113 -2.19 -24.11 -8.23
N THR A 114 -2.78 -23.49 -7.23
CA THR A 114 -4.26 -23.45 -7.09
C THR A 114 -4.92 -22.71 -8.25
N GLY A 115 -4.32 -21.61 -8.74
CA GLY A 115 -4.82 -20.87 -9.91
C GLY A 115 -4.78 -21.69 -11.20
N ILE A 116 -3.69 -22.44 -11.43
CA ILE A 116 -3.58 -23.35 -12.59
C ILE A 116 -4.64 -24.44 -12.51
N LEU A 117 -4.85 -25.06 -11.35
CA LEU A 117 -5.87 -26.08 -11.16
C LEU A 117 -7.27 -25.54 -11.44
N LEU A 118 -7.64 -24.42 -10.86
CA LEU A 118 -8.93 -23.77 -11.10
C LEU A 118 -9.12 -23.38 -12.57
N GLY A 119 -8.07 -22.88 -13.21
CA GLY A 119 -8.10 -22.56 -14.65
C GLY A 119 -8.30 -23.79 -15.52
N PHE A 120 -7.64 -24.91 -15.18
CA PHE A 120 -7.82 -26.18 -15.87
C PHE A 120 -9.23 -26.75 -15.71
N ASP A 121 -9.77 -26.72 -14.48
CA ASP A 121 -11.12 -27.21 -14.19
C ASP A 121 -12.18 -26.43 -14.99
N ILE A 122 -12.13 -25.10 -14.97
CA ILE A 122 -13.10 -24.31 -15.73
C ILE A 122 -12.97 -24.53 -17.24
N PHE A 123 -11.72 -24.63 -17.76
CA PHE A 123 -11.46 -24.93 -19.15
C PHE A 123 -12.06 -26.29 -19.57
N TYR A 124 -11.89 -27.32 -18.72
CA TYR A 124 -12.44 -28.65 -18.95
C TYR A 124 -13.96 -28.61 -19.04
N PHE A 125 -14.65 -28.00 -18.08
CA PHE A 125 -16.12 -27.92 -18.07
C PHE A 125 -16.68 -27.05 -19.19
N VAL A 126 -16.00 -25.97 -19.58
CA VAL A 126 -16.41 -25.14 -20.72
C VAL A 126 -16.27 -25.89 -22.04
N LYS A 127 -15.25 -26.73 -22.22
CA LYS A 127 -15.01 -27.52 -23.43
C LYS A 127 -15.84 -28.79 -23.51
N MET A 128 -16.48 -29.23 -22.46
CA MET A 128 -17.35 -30.39 -22.43
C MET A 128 -18.49 -30.25 -23.45
N ALA A 129 -18.60 -31.19 -24.41
CA ALA A 129 -19.50 -31.06 -25.56
C ALA A 129 -20.99 -31.14 -25.17
N ALA A 130 -21.34 -31.91 -24.13
CA ALA A 130 -22.73 -32.07 -23.70
C ALA A 130 -23.20 -30.89 -22.84
N ALA A 131 -24.23 -30.18 -23.34
CA ALA A 131 -24.95 -29.21 -22.53
C ALA A 131 -25.82 -29.95 -21.50
N SER A 132 -25.41 -29.92 -20.23
CA SER A 132 -26.18 -30.52 -19.13
C SER A 132 -26.28 -29.53 -17.95
N THR A 133 -27.33 -29.67 -17.16
CA THR A 133 -27.53 -28.89 -15.94
C THR A 133 -26.33 -29.05 -14.99
N PHE A 134 -25.76 -30.26 -14.92
CA PHE A 134 -24.57 -30.54 -14.13
C PHE A 134 -23.36 -29.67 -14.55
N ARG A 135 -23.10 -29.56 -15.87
CA ARG A 135 -22.03 -28.69 -16.40
C ARG A 135 -22.22 -27.24 -16.00
N THR A 136 -23.44 -26.73 -16.14
CA THR A 136 -23.74 -25.33 -15.79
C THR A 136 -23.53 -25.07 -14.29
N MET A 137 -23.95 -25.99 -13.43
CA MET A 137 -23.72 -25.91 -11.99
C MET A 137 -22.22 -25.93 -11.64
N MET A 138 -21.43 -26.82 -12.28
CA MET A 138 -19.99 -26.88 -12.04
C MET A 138 -19.28 -25.60 -12.47
N ILE A 139 -19.62 -25.04 -13.64
CA ILE A 139 -19.08 -23.76 -14.09
C ILE A 139 -19.39 -22.64 -13.06
N ALA A 140 -20.61 -22.57 -12.56
CA ALA A 140 -20.98 -21.57 -11.55
C ALA A 140 -20.18 -21.71 -10.26
N VAL A 141 -19.97 -22.96 -9.79
CA VAL A 141 -19.14 -23.23 -8.61
C VAL A 141 -17.68 -22.80 -8.82
N PHE A 142 -17.08 -23.19 -9.95
CA PHE A 142 -15.69 -22.80 -10.24
C PHE A 142 -15.54 -21.29 -10.43
N LEU A 143 -16.51 -20.60 -11.02
CA LEU A 143 -16.51 -19.13 -11.11
C LEU A 143 -16.53 -18.49 -9.72
N ALA A 144 -17.36 -19.00 -8.80
CA ALA A 144 -17.38 -18.52 -7.41
C ALA A 144 -16.03 -18.77 -6.70
N MET A 145 -15.40 -19.93 -6.94
CA MET A 145 -14.07 -20.25 -6.40
C MET A 145 -12.98 -19.31 -6.98
N ILE A 146 -13.00 -19.03 -8.28
CA ILE A 146 -12.07 -18.09 -8.93
C ILE A 146 -12.26 -16.67 -8.36
N PHE A 147 -13.52 -16.23 -8.19
CA PHE A 147 -13.79 -14.93 -7.58
C PHE A 147 -13.19 -14.83 -6.17
N MET A 148 -13.37 -15.85 -5.32
CA MET A 148 -12.79 -15.90 -3.98
C MET A 148 -11.26 -15.94 -4.04
N TRP A 149 -10.70 -16.71 -4.97
CA TRP A 149 -9.26 -16.79 -5.18
C TRP A 149 -8.66 -15.43 -5.56
N LEU A 150 -9.29 -14.69 -6.50
CA LEU A 150 -8.91 -13.34 -6.88
C LEU A 150 -9.01 -12.37 -5.70
N ALA A 151 -10.11 -12.45 -4.93
CA ALA A 151 -10.30 -11.63 -3.74
C ALA A 151 -9.19 -11.85 -2.71
N MET A 152 -8.81 -13.11 -2.44
CA MET A 152 -7.68 -13.42 -1.55
C MET A 152 -6.35 -12.92 -2.11
N PHE A 153 -6.15 -13.04 -3.42
CA PHE A 153 -4.93 -12.62 -4.11
C PHE A 153 -4.68 -11.11 -3.93
N THR A 154 -5.73 -10.29 -3.95
CA THR A 154 -5.64 -8.83 -3.75
C THR A 154 -5.12 -8.47 -2.35
N TYR A 155 -5.41 -9.27 -1.33
CA TYR A 155 -4.99 -8.98 0.05
C TYR A 155 -3.69 -9.66 0.48
N VAL A 156 -3.35 -10.83 -0.08
CA VAL A 156 -2.29 -11.69 0.48
C VAL A 156 -0.92 -11.03 0.45
N PHE A 157 -0.52 -10.38 -0.66
CA PHE A 157 0.78 -9.73 -0.78
C PHE A 157 0.88 -8.42 0.01
N PRO A 158 -0.13 -7.53 0.02
CA PRO A 158 -0.15 -6.38 0.91
C PRO A 158 -0.10 -6.73 2.40
N LEU A 159 -0.81 -7.80 2.81
CA LEU A 159 -0.75 -8.31 4.18
C LEU A 159 0.66 -8.81 4.54
N GLN A 160 1.30 -9.56 3.63
CA GLN A 160 2.67 -10.02 3.81
C GLN A 160 3.67 -8.86 3.86
N ALA A 161 3.42 -7.79 3.10
CA ALA A 161 4.25 -6.60 3.07
C ALA A 161 4.17 -5.78 4.37
N ARG A 162 3.01 -5.78 5.02
CA ARG A 162 2.73 -4.91 6.18
C ARG A 162 2.86 -5.64 7.51
N PHE A 163 2.45 -6.90 7.59
CA PHE A 163 2.40 -7.67 8.83
C PHE A 163 3.36 -8.85 8.79
N TYR A 164 4.12 -9.03 9.86
CA TYR A 164 5.02 -10.18 9.99
C TYR A 164 4.25 -11.40 10.49
N ASN A 165 3.69 -12.19 9.56
CA ASN A 165 2.91 -13.39 9.87
C ASN A 165 3.49 -14.62 9.14
N PRO A 166 3.35 -15.84 9.69
CA PRO A 166 3.68 -17.07 8.97
C PRO A 166 2.72 -17.27 7.77
N VAL A 167 3.19 -17.97 6.74
CA VAL A 167 2.47 -18.20 5.46
C VAL A 167 1.01 -18.60 5.67
N LYS A 168 0.75 -19.61 6.51
CA LYS A 168 -0.63 -20.10 6.78
C LYS A 168 -1.53 -18.99 7.33
N ARG A 169 -1.02 -18.20 8.26
CA ARG A 169 -1.78 -17.12 8.89
C ARG A 169 -2.04 -15.97 7.91
N THR A 170 -1.09 -15.66 7.04
CA THR A 170 -1.26 -14.65 6.00
C THR A 170 -2.38 -15.05 5.01
N ILE A 171 -2.38 -16.30 4.53
CA ILE A 171 -3.41 -16.83 3.63
C ILE A 171 -4.79 -16.82 4.33
N PHE A 172 -4.85 -17.27 5.57
CA PHE A 172 -6.10 -17.28 6.34
C PHE A 172 -6.62 -15.85 6.58
N ASN A 173 -5.75 -14.93 6.98
CA ASN A 173 -6.12 -13.54 7.18
C ASN A 173 -6.59 -12.87 5.87
N SER A 174 -5.98 -13.20 4.72
CA SER A 174 -6.43 -12.67 3.43
C SER A 174 -7.85 -13.12 3.07
N PHE A 175 -8.21 -14.37 3.38
CA PHE A 175 -9.56 -14.89 3.20
C PHE A 175 -10.59 -14.13 4.06
N PHE A 176 -10.30 -13.96 5.36
CA PHE A 176 -11.22 -13.23 6.26
C PHE A 176 -11.34 -11.76 5.90
N MET A 177 -10.23 -11.11 5.50
CA MET A 177 -10.29 -9.71 5.08
C MET A 177 -11.09 -9.53 3.80
N ALA A 178 -10.96 -10.45 2.83
CA ALA A 178 -11.73 -10.42 1.60
C ALA A 178 -13.25 -10.49 1.86
N ILE A 179 -13.69 -11.32 2.82
CA ILE A 179 -15.10 -11.45 3.19
C ILE A 179 -15.56 -10.26 4.04
N ARG A 180 -14.77 -9.87 5.05
CA ARG A 180 -15.16 -8.81 5.98
C ARG A 180 -15.28 -7.45 5.31
N HIS A 181 -14.45 -7.18 4.31
CA HIS A 181 -14.40 -5.93 3.56
C HIS A 181 -14.86 -6.11 2.11
N VAL A 182 -15.96 -6.86 1.89
CA VAL A 182 -16.44 -7.23 0.56
C VAL A 182 -16.64 -6.03 -0.39
N PHE A 183 -17.12 -4.89 0.11
CA PHE A 183 -17.30 -3.68 -0.71
C PHE A 183 -15.96 -3.11 -1.20
N HIS A 184 -14.94 -3.10 -0.35
CA HIS A 184 -13.58 -2.68 -0.76
C HIS A 184 -12.97 -3.70 -1.73
N THR A 185 -13.20 -5.00 -1.48
CA THR A 185 -12.74 -6.09 -2.35
C THR A 185 -13.32 -5.96 -3.75
N ILE A 186 -14.63 -5.78 -3.86
CA ILE A 186 -15.31 -5.59 -5.15
C ILE A 186 -14.78 -4.31 -5.83
N GLY A 187 -14.65 -3.21 -5.08
CA GLY A 187 -14.11 -1.95 -5.59
C GLY A 187 -12.71 -2.11 -6.19
N MET A 188 -11.79 -2.79 -5.47
CA MET A 188 -10.44 -3.08 -5.96
C MET A 188 -10.46 -3.98 -7.20
N LEU A 189 -11.21 -5.08 -7.18
CA LEU A 189 -11.31 -5.99 -8.33
C LEU A 189 -11.90 -5.33 -9.58
N VAL A 190 -12.92 -4.48 -9.42
CA VAL A 190 -13.47 -3.70 -10.54
C VAL A 190 -12.46 -2.71 -11.07
N MET A 191 -11.78 -1.98 -10.19
CA MET A 191 -10.73 -1.03 -10.59
C MET A 191 -9.59 -1.74 -11.32
N ASP A 192 -9.11 -2.86 -10.79
CA ASP A 192 -8.06 -3.68 -11.40
C ASP A 192 -8.49 -4.17 -12.79
N GLY A 193 -9.72 -4.68 -12.91
CA GLY A 193 -10.30 -5.12 -14.18
C GLY A 193 -10.39 -4.00 -15.23
N VAL A 194 -10.85 -2.82 -14.82
CA VAL A 194 -10.92 -1.63 -15.70
C VAL A 194 -9.52 -1.20 -16.13
N MET A 195 -8.55 -1.14 -15.22
CA MET A 195 -7.18 -0.73 -15.55
C MET A 195 -6.50 -1.74 -16.49
N ILE A 196 -6.68 -3.05 -16.23
CA ILE A 196 -6.16 -4.12 -17.09
C ILE A 196 -6.82 -4.03 -18.48
N PHE A 197 -8.14 -3.87 -18.56
CA PHE A 197 -8.86 -3.73 -19.82
C PHE A 197 -8.37 -2.51 -20.63
N MET A 198 -8.23 -1.36 -19.98
CA MET A 198 -7.70 -0.15 -20.61
C MET A 198 -6.26 -0.33 -21.10
N ALA A 199 -5.40 -0.95 -20.30
CA ALA A 199 -4.02 -1.23 -20.66
C ALA A 199 -3.92 -2.12 -21.90
N PHE A 200 -4.67 -3.21 -21.96
CA PHE A 200 -4.62 -4.13 -23.11
C PHE A 200 -5.27 -3.59 -24.37
N THR A 201 -6.36 -2.80 -24.24
CA THR A 201 -7.13 -2.32 -25.38
C THR A 201 -6.55 -1.08 -26.03
N TYR A 202 -6.15 -0.10 -25.21
CA TYR A 202 -5.72 1.21 -25.71
C TYR A 202 -4.21 1.42 -25.68
N PHE A 203 -3.53 0.83 -24.71
CA PHE A 203 -2.11 1.07 -24.47
C PHE A 203 -1.35 -0.22 -24.13
N PRO A 204 -1.25 -1.20 -25.09
CA PRO A 204 -0.58 -2.47 -24.81
C PRO A 204 0.89 -2.30 -24.37
N GLN A 205 1.55 -1.23 -24.82
CA GLN A 205 2.93 -0.90 -24.41
C GLN A 205 3.02 -0.48 -22.93
N LEU A 206 1.95 0.11 -22.39
CA LEU A 206 1.87 0.54 -20.99
C LEU A 206 1.45 -0.59 -20.04
N SER A 207 1.00 -1.74 -20.54
CA SER A 207 0.59 -2.87 -19.71
C SER A 207 1.72 -3.36 -18.80
N ILE A 208 2.97 -3.30 -19.28
CA ILE A 208 4.17 -3.63 -18.51
C ILE A 208 4.39 -2.62 -17.36
N PHE A 209 4.05 -1.34 -17.58
CA PHE A 209 4.21 -0.26 -16.59
C PHE A 209 2.99 -0.10 -15.69
N GLY A 210 1.87 -0.73 -15.99
CA GLY A 210 0.61 -0.58 -15.26
C GLY A 210 0.55 -1.32 -13.93
N VAL A 211 1.37 -2.35 -13.72
CA VAL A 211 1.25 -3.23 -12.54
C VAL A 211 1.48 -2.47 -11.22
N ALA A 212 2.53 -1.66 -11.14
CA ALA A 212 2.78 -0.86 -9.94
C ALA A 212 1.77 0.28 -9.77
N LEU A 213 1.20 0.78 -10.86
CA LEU A 213 0.13 1.78 -10.80
C LEU A 213 -1.14 1.18 -10.19
N ILE A 214 -1.53 -0.02 -10.60
CA ILE A 214 -2.63 -0.79 -10.00
C ILE A 214 -2.37 -1.00 -8.50
N ALA A 215 -1.17 -1.47 -8.15
CA ALA A 215 -0.78 -1.67 -6.76
C ALA A 215 -0.80 -0.36 -5.94
N PHE A 216 -0.43 0.76 -6.53
CA PHE A 216 -0.46 2.07 -5.89
C PHE A 216 -1.89 2.53 -5.58
N PHE A 217 -2.82 2.41 -6.54
CA PHE A 217 -4.23 2.74 -6.29
C PHE A 217 -4.87 1.80 -5.25
N ASN A 218 -4.60 0.50 -5.35
CA ASN A 218 -5.03 -0.47 -4.34
C ASN A 218 -4.47 -0.14 -2.95
N SER A 219 -3.24 0.39 -2.86
CA SER A 219 -2.63 0.77 -1.60
C SER A 219 -3.39 1.87 -0.86
N TYR A 220 -4.02 2.82 -1.55
CA TYR A 220 -4.88 3.82 -0.90
C TYR A 220 -6.11 3.17 -0.25
N MET A 221 -6.77 2.24 -0.95
CA MET A 221 -7.92 1.52 -0.39
C MET A 221 -7.50 0.61 0.77
N LEU A 222 -6.38 -0.09 0.62
CA LEU A 222 -5.82 -0.98 1.63
C LEU A 222 -5.36 -0.24 2.89
N THR A 223 -4.82 0.97 2.76
CA THR A 223 -4.43 1.78 3.91
C THR A 223 -5.61 2.07 4.82
N SER A 224 -6.78 2.43 4.26
CA SER A 224 -8.03 2.61 5.02
C SER A 224 -8.50 1.33 5.72
N VAL A 225 -8.33 0.17 5.07
CA VAL A 225 -8.69 -1.11 5.65
C VAL A 225 -7.72 -1.49 6.76
N PHE A 226 -6.41 -1.36 6.53
CA PHE A 226 -5.37 -1.75 7.49
C PHE A 226 -5.33 -0.85 8.72
N ALA A 227 -5.69 0.44 8.59
CA ALA A 227 -5.77 1.35 9.74
C ALA A 227 -6.69 0.82 10.86
N LYS A 228 -7.74 0.03 10.51
CA LYS A 228 -8.64 -0.57 11.49
C LYS A 228 -8.04 -1.75 12.28
N TYR A 229 -6.91 -2.29 11.82
CA TYR A 229 -6.24 -3.46 12.39
C TYR A 229 -4.88 -3.14 12.99
N MET A 230 -4.43 -1.89 12.86
CA MET A 230 -3.25 -1.41 13.55
C MET A 230 -3.66 -0.86 14.92
N PRO A 231 -2.84 -1.07 15.95
CA PRO A 231 -2.94 -0.28 17.16
C PRO A 231 -2.83 1.20 16.76
N GLU A 232 -3.60 2.08 17.38
CA GLU A 232 -3.36 3.52 17.28
C GLU A 232 -1.87 3.74 17.53
N GLU A 233 -1.17 4.33 16.55
CA GLU A 233 0.20 4.76 16.77
C GLU A 233 0.12 5.81 17.87
N GLU A 234 0.59 5.47 19.06
CA GLU A 234 0.70 6.42 20.17
C GLU A 234 1.38 7.67 19.64
N ASN A 235 0.70 8.77 19.78
CA ASN A 235 1.24 10.08 19.41
C ASN A 235 2.64 10.18 20.04
N PRO A 236 3.69 10.57 19.31
CA PRO A 236 5.04 10.67 19.89
C PRO A 236 5.07 11.49 21.18
N VAL A 237 4.17 12.47 21.29
CA VAL A 237 3.98 13.29 22.49
C VAL A 237 3.41 12.47 23.65
N ASP A 238 2.48 11.57 23.40
CA ASP A 238 1.88 10.72 24.44
C ASP A 238 2.87 9.65 24.92
N ARG A 239 3.77 9.19 24.04
CA ARG A 239 4.86 8.28 24.40
C ARG A 239 5.92 8.96 25.27
N GLU A 240 6.22 10.24 25.03
CA GLU A 240 7.15 11.03 25.85
C GLU A 240 6.54 11.40 27.22
N LEU A 241 5.23 11.62 27.27
CA LEU A 241 4.51 12.02 28.49
C LEU A 241 4.12 10.84 29.38
N ARG A 242 3.97 9.62 28.82
CA ARG A 242 3.57 8.43 29.60
C ARG A 242 4.45 8.15 30.83
N PRO A 243 5.80 8.28 30.80
CA PRO A 243 6.62 8.11 32.00
C PRO A 243 6.37 9.17 33.06
N LEU A 244 5.89 10.36 32.66
CA LEU A 244 5.63 11.48 33.57
C LEU A 244 4.30 11.33 34.33
N PHE A 245 3.35 10.58 33.78
CA PHE A 245 2.03 10.34 34.36
C PHE A 245 1.89 8.94 35.01
N ALA A 246 2.78 8.01 34.72
CA ALA A 246 2.77 6.68 35.32
C ALA A 246 2.90 6.72 36.84
N ASP A 247 3.69 7.66 37.35
CA ASP A 247 3.91 7.86 38.79
C ASP A 247 2.67 8.47 39.49
N GLU A 248 1.79 9.14 38.75
CA GLU A 248 0.55 9.75 39.27
C GLU A 248 -0.57 8.70 39.35
N GLU A 249 -0.68 7.80 38.39
CA GLU A 249 -1.66 6.71 38.38
C GLU A 249 -1.38 5.69 39.49
N GLU A 250 -0.09 5.33 39.75
CA GLU A 250 0.29 4.44 40.87
C GLU A 250 0.00 5.04 42.25
N GLN A 251 0.01 6.38 42.40
CA GLN A 251 -0.30 7.07 43.66
C GLN A 251 -1.80 7.22 43.91
N GLU A 252 -2.64 7.22 42.86
CA GLU A 252 -4.12 7.23 42.98
C GLU A 252 -4.69 5.83 43.30
N GLU A 253 -4.02 4.75 42.87
CA GLU A 253 -4.44 3.39 43.20
C GLU A 253 -4.05 2.96 44.63
N GLU A 254 -3.10 3.65 45.30
CA GLU A 254 -2.71 3.37 46.68
C GLU A 254 -3.50 4.19 47.75
N GLN A 255 -4.45 5.06 47.36
CA GLN A 255 -5.31 5.84 48.25
C GLN A 255 -6.74 5.28 48.28
#